data_fe669a197682b70ce42b4e31ef7432da
#
_entry.id   fe669a197682b70ce42b4e31ef7432da
#
_cell.length_a   1.000
_cell.length_b   1.000
_cell.length_c   1.000
_cell.angle_alpha   90.00
_cell.angle_beta   90.00
_cell.angle_gamma   90.00
#
_symmetry.space_group_name_H-M   'P 1'
#
loop_
_entity.id
_entity.type
_entity.pdbx_description
1 polymer ?
#
loop_
_entity_poly.entity_id
_entity_poly.type
_entity_poly.pdbx_seq_one_letter_code
_entity_poly.pdbx_strand_id
1 'polypeptide(L)'
;MEKLIVDGKVAVLVSFGYGAGWSTWGGEDSEKKLFDPVLAQMILDNNHEITANIVRYVEETYPDSYNGGLPDVEVVFLNQGTRFFIDEYDGAESIETEDDIKWEVA
;
A
#
# COMPACT_ATOMS: atom_id res chain seq x y z
N MET A 1 -3.64 -4.28 14.57
CA MET A 1 -3.75 -4.70 13.15
C MET A 1 -2.57 -5.57 12.75
N GLU A 2 -2.83 -6.67 12.10
CA GLU A 2 -1.78 -7.53 11.59
C GLU A 2 -1.08 -6.89 10.39
N LYS A 3 0.22 -7.13 10.29
CA LYS A 3 1.06 -6.67 9.19
C LYS A 3 1.92 -7.85 8.74
N LEU A 4 2.26 -7.89 7.46
CA LEU A 4 3.22 -8.87 6.98
C LEU A 4 4.62 -8.37 7.29
N ILE A 5 5.36 -9.12 8.08
CA ILE A 5 6.72 -8.79 8.49
C ILE A 5 7.65 -9.89 8.01
N VAL A 6 8.67 -9.51 7.24
CA VAL A 6 9.67 -10.44 6.71
C VAL A 6 11.06 -9.86 7.00
N ASP A 7 11.88 -10.61 7.73
CA ASP A 7 13.25 -10.22 8.09
C ASP A 7 13.32 -8.82 8.74
N GLY A 8 12.37 -8.52 9.64
CA GLY A 8 12.31 -7.24 10.34
C GLY A 8 11.78 -6.07 9.50
N LYS A 9 11.25 -6.34 8.31
CA LYS A 9 10.67 -5.33 7.43
C LYS A 9 9.16 -5.53 7.28
N VAL A 10 8.44 -4.44 7.28
CA VAL A 10 6.98 -4.41 7.17
C VAL A 10 6.58 -4.16 5.72
N ALA A 11 5.67 -4.99 5.20
CA ALA A 11 5.10 -4.82 3.87
C ALA A 11 4.05 -3.70 3.89
N VAL A 12 4.20 -2.75 2.99
CA VAL A 12 3.30 -1.61 2.80
C VAL A 12 2.82 -1.62 1.35
N LEU A 13 1.53 -1.42 1.15
CA LEU A 13 0.90 -1.48 -0.18
C LEU A 13 0.67 -0.06 -0.71
N VAL A 14 1.27 0.23 -1.87
CA VAL A 14 1.27 1.58 -2.46
C VAL A 14 0.93 1.49 -3.95
N SER A 15 0.02 2.36 -4.41
CA SER A 15 -0.31 2.49 -5.82
C SER A 15 0.49 3.63 -6.45
N PHE A 16 1.45 3.29 -7.31
CA PHE A 16 2.33 4.27 -7.95
C PHE A 16 1.78 4.81 -9.27
N GLY A 17 0.63 4.30 -9.73
CA GLY A 17 0.03 4.74 -10.99
C GLY A 17 -0.83 5.99 -10.83
N TYR A 18 -1.00 6.73 -11.91
CA TYR A 18 -1.88 7.89 -11.94
C TYR A 18 -3.36 7.45 -12.04
N GLY A 19 -4.25 8.28 -11.53
CA GLY A 19 -5.69 8.14 -11.68
C GLY A 19 -6.42 7.59 -10.47
N ALA A 20 -5.78 6.77 -9.64
CA ALA A 20 -6.41 6.25 -8.42
C ALA A 20 -5.38 5.85 -7.39
N GLY A 21 -5.59 6.30 -6.16
CA GLY A 21 -4.81 5.88 -5.00
C GLY A 21 -5.29 4.53 -4.46
N TRP A 22 -4.57 3.98 -3.51
CA TRP A 22 -4.94 2.76 -2.81
C TRP A 22 -5.41 3.10 -1.39
N SER A 23 -4.50 3.12 -0.41
CA SER A 23 -4.88 3.46 0.97
C SER A 23 -5.35 4.91 1.13
N THR A 24 -4.78 5.83 0.37
CA THR A 24 -5.15 7.25 0.43
C THR A 24 -6.58 7.51 -0.07
N TRP A 25 -7.14 6.59 -0.84
CA TRP A 25 -8.53 6.64 -1.32
C TRP A 25 -9.41 5.61 -0.62
N GLY A 26 -8.91 4.98 0.44
CA GLY A 26 -9.58 3.88 1.13
C GLY A 26 -10.67 4.27 2.10
N GLY A 27 -10.80 5.54 2.45
CA GLY A 27 -11.78 5.96 3.44
C GLY A 27 -11.60 5.24 4.77
N GLU A 28 -12.66 4.57 5.26
CA GLU A 28 -12.62 3.82 6.52
C GLU A 28 -11.68 2.62 6.46
N ASP A 29 -11.40 2.09 5.27
CA ASP A 29 -10.53 0.95 5.06
C ASP A 29 -9.06 1.32 4.85
N SER A 30 -8.72 2.60 4.94
CA SER A 30 -7.39 3.13 4.62
C SER A 30 -6.25 2.36 5.30
N GLU A 31 -6.32 2.17 6.61
CA GLU A 31 -5.25 1.49 7.35
C GLU A 31 -5.18 0.01 6.96
N LYS A 32 -6.32 -0.66 6.81
CA LYS A 32 -6.36 -2.06 6.39
C LYS A 32 -5.77 -2.24 5.01
N LYS A 33 -6.09 -1.34 4.08
CA LYS A 33 -5.56 -1.38 2.71
C LYS A 33 -4.06 -1.16 2.69
N LEU A 34 -3.55 -0.31 3.57
CA LEU A 34 -2.12 0.01 3.63
C LEU A 34 -1.28 -1.20 4.06
N PHE A 35 -1.78 -1.99 5.00
CA PHE A 35 -1.02 -3.06 5.64
C PHE A 35 -1.58 -4.47 5.43
N ASP A 36 -2.57 -4.67 4.57
CA ASP A 36 -3.23 -5.96 4.40
C ASP A 36 -2.21 -7.09 4.16
N PRO A 37 -2.00 -7.99 5.13
CA PRO A 37 -0.96 -9.01 5.01
C PRO A 37 -1.31 -10.09 3.98
N VAL A 38 -2.59 -10.37 3.83
CA VAL A 38 -3.05 -11.39 2.86
C VAL A 38 -2.84 -10.88 1.44
N LEU A 39 -3.26 -9.63 1.17
CA LEU A 39 -3.07 -9.02 -0.15
C LEU A 39 -1.58 -8.88 -0.48
N ALA A 40 -0.78 -8.43 0.48
CA ALA A 40 0.66 -8.29 0.29
C ALA A 40 1.29 -9.64 -0.09
N GLN A 41 0.92 -10.72 0.60
CA GLN A 41 1.45 -12.04 0.30
C GLN A 41 1.02 -12.52 -1.08
N MET A 42 -0.25 -12.31 -1.45
CA MET A 42 -0.75 -12.68 -2.78
C MET A 42 0.01 -11.98 -3.90
N ILE A 43 0.28 -10.68 -3.73
CA ILE A 43 1.02 -9.89 -4.72
C ILE A 43 2.46 -10.39 -4.84
N LEU A 44 3.11 -10.65 -3.71
CA LEU A 44 4.49 -11.19 -3.71
C LEU A 44 4.56 -12.58 -4.34
N ASP A 45 3.60 -13.46 -4.04
CA ASP A 45 3.55 -14.82 -4.58
C ASP A 45 3.33 -14.85 -6.10
N ASN A 46 2.78 -13.77 -6.66
CA ASN A 46 2.51 -13.63 -8.09
C ASN A 46 3.47 -12.65 -8.77
N ASN A 47 4.63 -12.38 -8.18
CA ASN A 47 5.68 -11.51 -8.75
C ASN A 47 5.15 -10.11 -9.10
N HIS A 48 4.30 -9.54 -8.22
CA HIS A 48 3.64 -8.24 -8.40
C HIS A 48 2.66 -8.19 -9.58
N GLU A 49 2.25 -9.35 -10.10
CA GLU A 49 1.19 -9.40 -11.10
C GLU A 49 -0.17 -9.45 -10.41
N ILE A 50 -1.07 -8.57 -10.82
CA ILE A 50 -2.44 -8.52 -10.24
C ILE A 50 -3.32 -9.49 -10.99
N THR A 51 -3.50 -10.67 -10.43
CA THR A 51 -4.28 -11.76 -11.02
C THR A 51 -5.77 -11.59 -10.74
N ALA A 52 -6.60 -12.41 -11.42
CA ALA A 52 -8.04 -12.43 -11.18
C ALA A 52 -8.37 -12.82 -9.74
N ASN A 53 -7.58 -13.71 -9.13
CA ASN A 53 -7.79 -14.12 -7.74
C ASN A 53 -7.53 -12.95 -6.77
N ILE A 54 -6.54 -12.12 -7.07
CA ILE A 54 -6.24 -10.91 -6.28
C ILE A 54 -7.40 -9.92 -6.41
N VAL A 55 -7.89 -9.68 -7.61
CA VAL A 55 -9.05 -8.81 -7.84
C VAL A 55 -10.25 -9.30 -7.05
N ARG A 56 -10.54 -10.59 -7.08
CA ARG A 56 -11.64 -11.17 -6.32
C ARG A 56 -11.49 -10.97 -4.83
N TYR A 57 -10.30 -11.20 -4.30
CA TYR A 57 -10.02 -10.99 -2.87
C TYR A 57 -10.33 -9.55 -2.46
N VAL A 58 -9.87 -8.60 -3.27
CA VAL A 58 -10.07 -7.17 -2.99
C VAL A 58 -11.55 -6.78 -3.05
N GLU A 59 -12.28 -7.26 -4.06
CA GLU A 59 -13.71 -6.97 -4.19
C GLU A 59 -14.52 -7.55 -3.03
N GLU A 60 -14.16 -8.73 -2.54
CA GLU A 60 -14.83 -9.38 -1.42
C GLU A 60 -14.46 -8.75 -0.08
N THR A 61 -13.22 -8.28 0.06
CA THR A 61 -12.71 -7.73 1.33
C THR A 61 -13.07 -6.26 1.50
N TYR A 62 -13.08 -5.50 0.40
CA TYR A 62 -13.32 -4.05 0.41
C TYR A 62 -14.46 -3.66 -0.54
N PRO A 63 -15.68 -4.22 -0.35
CA PRO A 63 -16.78 -4.00 -1.29
C PRO A 63 -17.28 -2.57 -1.36
N ASP A 64 -17.09 -1.80 -0.29
CA ASP A 64 -17.57 -0.42 -0.18
C ASP A 64 -16.46 0.61 -0.46
N SER A 65 -15.27 0.15 -0.80
CA SER A 65 -14.12 1.01 -1.08
C SER A 65 -13.90 1.15 -2.59
N TYR A 66 -13.32 2.28 -3.01
CA TYR A 66 -12.90 2.43 -4.39
C TYR A 66 -11.57 1.72 -4.62
N ASN A 67 -11.56 0.72 -5.49
CA ASN A 67 -10.42 -0.16 -5.70
C ASN A 67 -9.72 0.03 -7.05
N GLY A 68 -9.95 1.17 -7.71
CA GLY A 68 -9.41 1.45 -9.05
C GLY A 68 -7.87 1.53 -9.11
N GLY A 69 -7.21 1.75 -7.98
CA GLY A 69 -5.74 1.79 -7.92
C GLY A 69 -5.07 0.43 -7.85
N LEU A 70 -5.85 -0.66 -7.70
CA LEU A 70 -5.30 -2.00 -7.53
C LEU A 70 -4.30 -2.43 -8.61
N PRO A 71 -4.54 -2.18 -9.91
CA PRO A 71 -3.59 -2.60 -10.94
C PRO A 71 -2.17 -2.07 -10.77
N ASP A 72 -2.01 -0.95 -10.08
CA ASP A 72 -0.71 -0.29 -9.90
C ASP A 72 -0.15 -0.47 -8.49
N VAL A 73 -0.79 -1.31 -7.66
CA VAL A 73 -0.34 -1.55 -6.29
C VAL A 73 0.90 -2.43 -6.29
N GLU A 74 1.90 -1.98 -5.54
CA GLU A 74 3.14 -2.73 -5.30
C GLU A 74 3.36 -2.87 -3.79
N VAL A 75 4.10 -3.90 -3.44
CA VAL A 75 4.54 -4.11 -2.05
C VAL A 75 5.89 -3.46 -1.86
N VAL A 76 5.98 -2.57 -0.87
CA VAL A 76 7.23 -1.92 -0.47
C VAL A 76 7.54 -2.35 0.96
N PHE A 77 8.79 -2.74 1.22
CA PHE A 77 9.21 -3.13 2.55
C PHE A 77 9.94 -1.98 3.24
N LEU A 78 9.50 -1.67 4.46
CA LEU A 78 10.15 -0.67 5.31
C LEU A 78 10.66 -1.35 6.58
N ASN A 79 11.80 -0.90 7.09
CA ASN A 79 12.30 -1.40 8.37
C ASN A 79 11.24 -1.19 9.45
N GLN A 80 11.03 -2.20 10.27
CA GLN A 80 10.08 -2.13 11.38
C GLN A 80 10.43 -0.93 12.28
N GLY A 81 9.40 -0.14 12.62
CA GLY A 81 9.59 1.07 13.43
C GLY A 81 9.88 2.34 12.63
N THR A 82 10.09 2.25 11.31
CA THR A 82 10.25 3.43 10.47
C THR A 82 8.97 4.27 10.46
N ARG A 83 9.10 5.55 10.73
CA ARG A 83 7.98 6.48 10.60
C ARG A 83 7.87 6.91 9.15
N PHE A 84 6.66 6.86 8.60
CA PHE A 84 6.41 7.20 7.20
C PHE A 84 5.00 7.72 7.02
N PHE A 85 4.75 8.32 5.86
CA PHE A 85 3.40 8.62 5.40
C PHE A 85 3.32 8.39 3.89
N ILE A 86 2.08 8.25 3.41
CA ILE A 86 1.82 8.12 1.98
C ILE A 86 1.34 9.47 1.48
N ASP A 87 2.08 10.05 0.54
CA ASP A 87 1.68 11.25 -0.17
C ASP A 87 0.92 10.86 -1.44
N GLU A 88 0.03 11.72 -1.92
CA GLU A 88 -0.82 11.41 -3.07
C GLU A 88 -0.99 12.66 -3.95
N TYR A 89 -0.84 12.45 -5.27
CA TYR A 89 -1.09 13.48 -6.27
C TYR A 89 -1.81 12.84 -7.47
N ASP A 90 -3.05 13.27 -7.74
CA ASP A 90 -3.89 12.73 -8.82
C ASP A 90 -4.00 11.19 -8.78
N GLY A 91 -4.08 10.63 -7.57
CA GLY A 91 -4.13 9.19 -7.36
C GLY A 91 -2.78 8.49 -7.31
N ALA A 92 -1.72 9.12 -7.80
CA ALA A 92 -0.38 8.55 -7.69
C ALA A 92 0.12 8.69 -6.26
N GLU A 93 0.41 7.55 -5.64
CA GLU A 93 0.92 7.53 -4.27
C GLU A 93 2.44 7.44 -4.26
N SER A 94 3.04 7.99 -3.23
CA SER A 94 4.47 7.85 -2.95
C SER A 94 4.69 7.66 -1.46
N ILE A 95 5.78 6.98 -1.10
CA ILE A 95 6.17 6.79 0.30
C ILE A 95 7.20 7.84 0.66
N GLU A 96 6.94 8.54 1.77
CA GLU A 96 7.90 9.46 2.38
C GLU A 96 8.28 8.91 3.75
N THR A 97 9.55 8.65 3.97
CA THR A 97 10.05 8.19 5.27
C THR A 97 10.73 9.33 6.01
N GLU A 98 10.87 9.18 7.33
CA GLU A 98 11.55 10.20 8.14
C GLU A 98 13.01 10.40 7.72
N ASP A 99 13.65 9.38 7.13
CA ASP A 99 15.03 9.46 6.66
C ASP A 99 15.16 10.24 5.34
N ASP A 100 14.07 10.35 4.58
CA ASP A 100 14.04 11.05 3.28
C ASP A 100 13.68 12.52 3.41
N ILE A 101 13.23 12.95 4.58
CA ILE A 101 12.83 14.35 4.81
C ILE A 101 14.05 15.20 5.03
N LYS A 102 14.21 16.23 4.22
CA LYS A 102 15.28 17.22 4.39
C LYS A 102 14.76 18.37 5.25
N TRP A 103 15.34 18.50 6.43
CA TRP A 103 14.98 19.55 7.35
C TRP A 103 15.84 20.78 7.09
N GLU A 104 15.20 21.95 7.06
CA GLU A 104 15.93 23.21 7.07
C GLU A 104 16.17 23.63 8.52
N VAL A 105 17.31 24.23 8.77
CA VAL A 105 17.68 24.75 10.09
C VAL A 105 17.81 26.26 10.00
N ALA A 106 17.08 26.94 10.87
CA ALA A 106 17.12 28.39 10.93
C ALA A 106 18.48 28.89 11.48
#